data_004a175c39fe7da2ca32baef53caba54
#
_entry.id   004a175c39fe7da2ca32baef53caba54
#
_cell.length_a   1.000
_cell.length_b   1.000
_cell.length_c   1.000
_cell.angle_alpha   90.00
_cell.angle_beta   90.00
_cell.angle_gamma   90.00
#
_symmetry.space_group_name_H-M   'P 1'
#
loop_
_entity.id
_entity.type
_entity.pdbx_description
1 polymer ?
#
loop_
_entity_poly.entity_id
_entity_poly.type
_entity_poly.pdbx_seq_one_letter_code
_entity_poly.pdbx_strand_id
1 'polypeptide(L)'
;MAVDTDNAEKISAAFWRCVIVFEGYPFSTSGRGSRSGVEYTYQVTRRGSSGGRHYEGESVQGYGNELWVVIDGEKKEKSISRSTVELGFQKYLELLKTEGAVSGPKKLGVFGASYLLPLFQRIYRP
;
A
#
# COMPACT_ATOMS: atom_id res chain seq x y z
N MET A 1 -5.85 13.80 -23.42
CA MET A 1 -4.49 14.27 -23.10
C MET A 1 -3.62 13.08 -22.69
N ALA A 2 -2.52 12.88 -23.38
CA ALA A 2 -1.61 11.80 -23.03
C ALA A 2 -0.92 12.14 -21.70
N VAL A 3 -0.89 11.16 -20.79
CA VAL A 3 -0.14 11.31 -19.54
C VAL A 3 1.35 11.20 -19.89
N ASP A 4 2.11 12.20 -19.50
CA ASP A 4 3.56 12.17 -19.66
C ASP A 4 4.11 10.99 -18.84
N THR A 5 4.83 10.07 -19.48
CA THR A 5 5.39 8.89 -18.83
C THR A 5 6.31 9.29 -17.68
N ASP A 6 7.14 10.31 -17.86
CA ASP A 6 8.04 10.79 -16.82
C ASP A 6 7.27 11.31 -15.60
N ASN A 7 6.16 12.00 -15.86
CA ASN A 7 5.32 12.52 -14.79
C ASN A 7 4.64 11.38 -14.01
N ALA A 8 4.17 10.35 -14.72
CA ALA A 8 3.57 9.18 -14.08
C ALA A 8 4.59 8.45 -13.20
N GLU A 9 5.84 8.29 -13.66
CA GLU A 9 6.90 7.66 -12.88
C GLU A 9 7.24 8.46 -11.63
N LYS A 10 7.27 9.80 -11.73
CA LYS A 10 7.52 10.68 -10.57
C LYS A 10 6.40 10.59 -9.55
N ILE A 11 5.15 10.51 -9.99
CA ILE A 11 4.00 10.34 -9.10
C ILE A 11 4.10 9.00 -8.38
N SER A 12 4.46 7.94 -9.10
CA SER A 12 4.65 6.61 -8.52
C SER A 12 5.74 6.62 -7.44
N ALA A 13 6.88 7.25 -7.72
CA ALA A 13 7.96 7.34 -6.74
C ALA A 13 7.53 8.16 -5.51
N ALA A 14 6.82 9.25 -5.71
CA ALA A 14 6.30 10.06 -4.62
C ALA A 14 5.31 9.28 -3.75
N PHE A 15 4.42 8.51 -4.37
CA PHE A 15 3.49 7.64 -3.65
C PHE A 15 4.25 6.60 -2.82
N TRP A 16 5.25 5.94 -3.42
CA TRP A 16 6.03 4.93 -2.71
C TRP A 16 6.81 5.53 -1.53
N ARG A 17 7.31 6.75 -1.68
CA ARG A 17 7.92 7.49 -0.55
C ARG A 17 6.93 7.70 0.59
N CYS A 18 5.66 7.99 0.28
CA CYS A 18 4.63 8.10 1.31
C CYS A 18 4.42 6.77 2.03
N VAL A 19 4.42 5.66 1.29
CA VAL A 19 4.34 4.32 1.89
C VAL A 19 5.52 4.08 2.83
N ILE A 20 6.71 4.47 2.42
CA ILE A 20 7.93 4.32 3.24
C ILE A 20 7.84 5.18 4.51
N VAL A 21 7.31 6.37 4.42
CA VAL A 21 7.18 7.28 5.58
C VAL A 21 6.34 6.64 6.69
N PHE A 22 5.31 5.88 6.35
CA PHE A 22 4.45 5.24 7.34
C PHE A 22 4.92 3.85 7.76
N GLU A 23 6.11 3.42 7.31
CA GLU A 23 6.71 2.17 7.78
C GLU A 23 6.82 2.19 9.30
N GLY A 24 6.36 1.14 9.94
CA GLY A 24 6.37 1.03 11.40
C GLY A 24 5.24 1.77 12.12
N TYR A 25 4.42 2.52 11.40
CA TYR A 25 3.26 3.18 11.99
C TYR A 25 2.17 2.16 12.34
N PRO A 26 1.53 2.25 13.52
CA PRO A 26 0.50 1.28 13.89
C PRO A 26 -0.81 1.57 13.15
N PHE A 27 -1.31 0.55 12.46
CA PHE A 27 -2.60 0.56 11.80
C PHE A 27 -3.48 -0.54 12.37
N SER A 28 -4.78 -0.45 12.12
CA SER A 28 -5.72 -1.50 12.50
C SER A 28 -6.62 -1.83 11.32
N THR A 29 -6.87 -3.12 11.11
CA THR A 29 -7.87 -3.54 10.14
C THR A 29 -9.26 -3.26 10.72
N SER A 30 -10.27 -3.15 9.86
CA SER A 30 -11.65 -3.00 10.31
C SER A 30 -12.15 -4.34 10.84
N GLY A 31 -12.73 -4.32 12.05
CA GLY A 31 -13.43 -5.49 12.57
C GLY A 31 -14.76 -5.69 11.84
N ARG A 32 -15.32 -6.89 11.94
CA ARG A 32 -16.65 -7.22 11.42
C ARG A 32 -17.52 -7.79 12.53
N GLY A 33 -18.70 -7.22 12.68
CA GLY A 33 -19.65 -7.66 13.71
C GLY A 33 -19.01 -7.50 15.09
N SER A 34 -18.94 -8.61 15.85
CA SER A 34 -18.32 -8.62 17.17
C SER A 34 -16.80 -8.78 17.15
N ARG A 35 -16.19 -8.94 15.98
CA ARG A 35 -14.74 -9.12 15.87
C ARG A 35 -14.02 -7.79 15.91
N SER A 36 -13.01 -7.71 16.77
CA SER A 36 -12.07 -6.58 16.78
C SER A 36 -11.18 -6.63 15.56
N GLY A 37 -10.73 -5.47 15.10
CA GLY A 37 -9.70 -5.42 14.08
C GLY A 37 -8.37 -5.92 14.60
N VAL A 38 -7.45 -6.18 13.69
CA VAL A 38 -6.08 -6.60 14.01
C VAL A 38 -5.17 -5.39 13.90
N GLU A 39 -4.37 -5.15 14.94
CA GLU A 39 -3.35 -4.11 14.92
C GLU A 39 -2.10 -4.66 14.22
N TYR A 40 -1.50 -3.84 13.37
CA TYR A 40 -0.32 -4.24 12.59
C TYR A 40 0.53 -3.04 12.23
N THR A 41 1.78 -3.33 11.87
CA THR A 41 2.67 -2.39 11.20
C THR A 41 3.08 -3.00 9.87
N TYR A 42 3.89 -2.30 9.09
CA TYR A 42 4.51 -2.90 7.92
C TYR A 42 5.94 -2.40 7.75
N GLN A 43 6.70 -3.13 6.98
CA GLN A 43 8.07 -2.78 6.62
C GLN A 43 8.21 -2.87 5.10
N VAL A 44 8.94 -1.92 4.53
CA VAL A 44 9.27 -1.93 3.10
C VAL A 44 10.62 -2.61 2.95
N THR A 45 10.74 -3.50 1.96
CA THR A 45 11.99 -4.19 1.67
C THR A 45 13.11 -3.19 1.46
N ARG A 46 14.29 -3.49 1.99
CA ARG A 46 15.49 -2.68 1.75
C ARG A 46 16.17 -3.12 0.47
N ARG A 47 16.74 -2.17 -0.26
CA ARG A 47 17.48 -2.45 -1.48
C ARG A 47 18.69 -3.34 -1.16
N GLY A 48 18.95 -4.33 -2.02
CA GLY A 48 20.03 -5.28 -1.80
C GLY A 48 19.63 -6.52 -1.03
N SER A 49 18.41 -6.57 -0.48
CA SER A 49 17.89 -7.80 0.12
C SER A 49 17.65 -8.84 -0.98
N SER A 50 18.05 -10.08 -0.72
CA SER A 50 17.81 -11.15 -1.69
C SER A 50 16.32 -11.40 -1.84
N GLY A 51 15.88 -11.67 -3.07
CA GLY A 51 14.49 -11.97 -3.37
C GLY A 51 13.61 -10.77 -3.62
N GLY A 52 14.17 -9.57 -3.71
CA GLY A 52 13.39 -8.37 -4.04
C GLY A 52 12.74 -8.47 -5.42
N ARG A 53 11.47 -8.07 -5.50
CA ARG A 53 10.74 -8.11 -6.76
C ARG A 53 11.18 -6.98 -7.69
N HIS A 54 11.24 -7.32 -8.97
CA HIS A 54 11.50 -6.32 -10.00
C HIS A 54 10.31 -5.37 -10.13
N TYR A 55 10.61 -4.09 -10.33
CA TYR A 55 9.61 -3.06 -10.60
C TYR A 55 10.15 -2.18 -11.72
N GLU A 56 9.35 -1.98 -12.76
CA GLU A 56 9.78 -1.25 -13.95
C GLU A 56 9.80 0.27 -13.78
N GLY A 57 9.14 0.79 -12.77
CA GLY A 57 9.12 2.22 -12.51
C GLY A 57 10.36 2.71 -11.79
N GLU A 58 10.37 3.99 -11.44
CA GLU A 58 11.47 4.62 -10.73
C GLU A 58 11.64 4.04 -9.34
N SER A 59 12.87 3.63 -9.00
CA SER A 59 13.20 3.13 -7.67
C SER A 59 13.32 4.28 -6.67
N VAL A 60 13.03 3.98 -5.41
CA VAL A 60 13.31 4.89 -4.31
C VAL A 60 14.62 4.44 -3.68
N GLN A 61 15.58 5.36 -3.58
CA GLN A 61 16.92 5.03 -3.11
C GLN A 61 16.89 4.37 -1.72
N GLY A 62 17.58 3.25 -1.61
CA GLY A 62 17.70 2.50 -0.35
C GLY A 62 16.57 1.52 -0.09
N TYR A 63 15.52 1.49 -0.92
CA TYR A 63 14.34 0.67 -0.69
C TYR A 63 14.02 -0.20 -1.89
N GLY A 64 13.44 -1.38 -1.58
CA GLY A 64 12.89 -2.26 -2.59
C GLY A 64 11.42 -1.98 -2.88
N ASN A 65 10.76 -2.92 -3.50
CA ASN A 65 9.42 -2.76 -4.07
C ASN A 65 8.42 -3.76 -3.51
N GLU A 66 8.57 -4.07 -2.21
CA GLU A 66 7.66 -4.97 -1.49
C GLU A 66 7.35 -4.41 -0.11
N LEU A 67 6.14 -4.67 0.34
CA LEU A 67 5.66 -4.31 1.67
C LEU A 67 5.38 -5.58 2.44
N TRP A 68 5.93 -5.69 3.65
CA TRP A 68 5.71 -6.83 4.54
C TRP A 68 4.86 -6.40 5.73
N VAL A 69 3.71 -7.03 5.89
CA VAL A 69 2.85 -6.81 7.06
C VAL A 69 3.46 -7.51 8.25
N VAL A 70 3.49 -6.83 9.39
CA VAL A 70 4.05 -7.33 10.65
C VAL A 70 2.95 -7.32 11.71
N ILE A 71 2.66 -8.50 12.26
CA ILE A 71 1.67 -8.66 13.33
C ILE A 71 2.38 -9.33 14.51
N ASP A 72 2.25 -8.74 15.70
CA ASP A 72 2.90 -9.23 16.91
C ASP A 72 4.41 -9.45 16.74
N GLY A 73 5.06 -8.56 15.99
CA GLY A 73 6.50 -8.62 15.75
C GLY A 73 6.93 -9.60 14.68
N GLU A 74 6.01 -10.34 14.06
CA GLU A 74 6.32 -11.34 13.05
C GLU A 74 5.81 -10.94 11.68
N LYS A 75 6.68 -11.06 10.67
CA LYS A 75 6.31 -10.82 9.28
C LYS A 75 5.37 -11.91 8.79
N LYS A 76 4.36 -11.52 8.02
CA LYS A 76 3.50 -12.47 7.31
C LYS A 76 4.33 -13.22 6.24
N GLU A 77 3.82 -14.37 5.83
CA GLU A 77 4.51 -15.22 4.86
C GLU A 77 4.66 -14.60 3.47
N LYS A 78 3.73 -13.72 3.10
CA LYS A 78 3.72 -13.13 1.76
C LYS A 78 3.83 -11.62 1.83
N SER A 79 4.67 -11.07 0.97
CA SER A 79 4.76 -9.63 0.79
C SER A 79 3.69 -9.16 -0.18
N ILE A 80 3.43 -7.84 -0.15
CA ILE A 80 2.57 -7.18 -1.13
C ILE A 80 3.49 -6.39 -2.05
N SER A 81 3.41 -6.66 -3.35
CA SER A 81 4.26 -5.97 -4.32
C SER A 81 3.86 -4.50 -4.45
N ARG A 82 4.83 -3.65 -4.77
CA ARG A 82 4.58 -2.23 -5.03
C ARG A 82 3.52 -2.04 -6.11
N SER A 83 3.55 -2.85 -7.17
CA SER A 83 2.55 -2.80 -8.24
C SER A 83 1.13 -3.02 -7.70
N THR A 84 0.97 -3.98 -6.79
CA THR A 84 -0.31 -4.28 -6.15
C THR A 84 -0.76 -3.11 -5.27
N VAL A 85 0.16 -2.53 -4.49
CA VAL A 85 -0.14 -1.38 -3.63
C VAL A 85 -0.60 -0.19 -4.48
N GLU A 86 0.11 0.08 -5.57
CA GLU A 86 -0.25 1.18 -6.48
C GLU A 86 -1.60 0.95 -7.16
N LEU A 87 -1.85 -0.28 -7.62
CA LEU A 87 -3.12 -0.61 -8.24
C LEU A 87 -4.27 -0.42 -7.24
N GLY A 88 -4.07 -0.87 -6.00
CA GLY A 88 -5.06 -0.69 -4.94
C GLY A 88 -5.33 0.78 -4.64
N PHE A 89 -4.28 1.61 -4.62
CA PHE A 89 -4.45 3.04 -4.37
C PHE A 89 -5.19 3.74 -5.52
N GLN A 90 -4.90 3.37 -6.76
CA GLN A 90 -5.65 3.88 -7.92
C GLN A 90 -7.13 3.54 -7.81
N LYS A 91 -7.44 2.31 -7.42
CA LYS A 91 -8.82 1.88 -7.22
C LYS A 91 -9.48 2.64 -6.06
N TYR A 92 -8.74 2.85 -4.98
CA TYR A 92 -9.20 3.64 -3.84
C TYR A 92 -9.61 5.06 -4.28
N LEU A 93 -8.75 5.75 -5.03
CA LEU A 93 -9.05 7.09 -5.53
C LEU A 93 -10.27 7.10 -6.47
N GLU A 94 -10.36 6.09 -7.35
CA GLU A 94 -11.50 5.94 -8.24
C GLU A 94 -12.81 5.79 -7.47
N LEU A 95 -12.82 4.96 -6.44
CA LEU A 95 -14.01 4.75 -5.60
C LEU A 95 -14.40 6.01 -4.83
N LEU A 96 -13.43 6.77 -4.33
CA LEU A 96 -13.72 8.04 -3.69
C LEU A 96 -14.38 9.02 -4.66
N LYS A 97 -13.93 9.02 -5.91
CA LYS A 97 -14.45 9.90 -6.95
C LYS A 97 -15.86 9.50 -7.38
N THR A 98 -16.12 8.21 -7.53
CA THR A 98 -17.38 7.70 -8.09
C THR A 98 -18.45 7.43 -7.02
N GLU A 99 -18.05 6.97 -5.84
CA GLU A 99 -18.98 6.58 -4.79
C GLU A 99 -18.86 7.43 -3.52
N GLY A 100 -17.88 8.32 -3.46
CA GLY A 100 -17.67 9.22 -2.32
C GLY A 100 -16.97 8.59 -1.13
N ALA A 101 -16.94 7.27 -1.05
CA ALA A 101 -16.31 6.54 0.06
C ALA A 101 -15.98 5.12 -0.37
N VAL A 102 -15.09 4.47 0.38
CA VAL A 102 -14.78 3.06 0.21
C VAL A 102 -15.38 2.31 1.40
N SER A 103 -16.40 1.49 1.14
CA SER A 103 -17.17 0.82 2.20
C SER A 103 -16.43 -0.32 2.87
N GLY A 104 -15.40 -0.86 2.23
CA GLY A 104 -14.60 -1.93 2.82
C GLY A 104 -13.46 -2.36 1.91
N PRO A 105 -12.52 -3.15 2.44
CA PRO A 105 -11.31 -3.53 1.68
C PRO A 105 -11.59 -4.37 0.43
N LYS A 106 -12.66 -5.15 0.41
CA LYS A 106 -13.01 -5.96 -0.76
C LYS A 106 -13.23 -5.13 -2.02
N LYS A 107 -13.64 -3.89 -1.86
CA LYS A 107 -13.85 -2.97 -2.98
C LYS A 107 -12.57 -2.66 -3.74
N LEU A 108 -11.41 -2.79 -3.10
CA LEU A 108 -10.12 -2.54 -3.75
C LEU A 108 -9.74 -3.64 -4.75
N GLY A 109 -10.21 -4.87 -4.52
CA GLY A 109 -9.99 -5.99 -5.44
C GLY A 109 -8.53 -6.42 -5.58
N VAL A 110 -7.68 -6.15 -4.59
CA VAL A 110 -6.26 -6.50 -4.64
C VAL A 110 -5.87 -7.36 -3.44
N PHE A 111 -4.77 -8.10 -3.59
CA PHE A 111 -4.18 -8.87 -2.50
C PHE A 111 -3.77 -7.92 -1.36
N GLY A 112 -4.06 -8.31 -0.13
CA GLY A 112 -3.69 -7.52 1.04
C GLY A 112 -4.57 -6.30 1.29
N ALA A 113 -5.71 -6.20 0.63
CA ALA A 113 -6.59 -5.02 0.70
C ALA A 113 -6.96 -4.62 2.13
N SER A 114 -7.16 -5.58 3.04
CA SER A 114 -7.51 -5.29 4.43
C SER A 114 -6.39 -4.55 5.17
N TYR A 115 -5.14 -4.74 4.75
CA TYR A 115 -3.98 -4.03 5.32
C TYR A 115 -3.67 -2.73 4.56
N LEU A 116 -4.10 -2.63 3.32
CA LEU A 116 -3.83 -1.46 2.49
C LEU A 116 -4.86 -0.34 2.68
N LEU A 117 -6.12 -0.68 2.90
CA LEU A 117 -7.17 0.33 3.03
C LEU A 117 -6.89 1.34 4.16
N PRO A 118 -6.52 0.92 5.39
CA PRO A 118 -6.19 1.87 6.44
C PRO A 118 -5.02 2.79 6.07
N LEU A 119 -4.01 2.26 5.37
CA LEU A 119 -2.89 3.05 4.88
C LEU A 119 -3.34 4.10 3.86
N PHE A 120 -4.17 3.71 2.90
CA PHE A 120 -4.70 4.63 1.89
C PHE A 120 -5.51 5.75 2.52
N GLN A 121 -6.33 5.43 3.51
CA GLN A 121 -7.11 6.40 4.25
C GLN A 121 -6.23 7.38 5.04
N ARG A 122 -5.05 6.94 5.44
CA ARG A 122 -4.08 7.80 6.12
C ARG A 122 -3.35 8.71 5.13
N ILE A 123 -3.04 8.20 3.94
CA ILE A 123 -2.34 8.97 2.91
C ILE A 123 -3.25 10.04 2.30
N TYR A 124 -4.50 9.69 2.05
CA TYR A 124 -5.43 10.60 1.39
C TYR A 124 -6.84 10.45 1.94
N ARG A 125 -7.38 11.55 2.46
CA ARG A 125 -8.79 11.70 2.83
C ARG A 125 -9.33 12.95 2.17
N PRO A 126 -10.47 12.83 1.44
CA PRO A 126 -11.10 14.00 0.87
C PRO A 126 -11.72 14.90 1.94
#